data_91c0cc5ab7780d19294054177b948119
#
_entry.id   91c0cc5ab7780d19294054177b948119
#
_cell.length_a   1.000
_cell.length_b   1.000
_cell.length_c   1.000
_cell.angle_alpha   90.00
_cell.angle_beta   90.00
_cell.angle_gamma   90.00
#
_symmetry.space_group_name_H-M   'P 1'
#
loop_
_entity.id
_entity.type
_entity.pdbx_description
1 polymer ?
#
loop_
_entity_poly.entity_id
_entity_poly.type
_entity_poly.pdbx_seq_one_letter_code
_entity_poly.pdbx_strand_id
1 'polypeptide(L)'
;MAFEDKTQNNIMIDLKAAIEPDTSTEEGTLIDHSFRGAAAEFEKAYIELELIDQNGYAETADREHLILRAKEKGITPYAATNAVWKAEFNTEIAINARFSAGELTYICTEKITQLTYRLMCEQTGTGGNVKQDDLTPIEYIDGYESGELKELLTPARGEEKTEDFRARYLSIVAAAQAFGGNRAQYKAIMHKIEGVGACKIYRVTAQEKRIKIYFLDSTYKTPNSTLVSDVQKIIDPIEQQGEGAGEAAIYHVVDILACTSESVKIEAKITIDTGYTWADLLASVQEKIDGYFLELAKNWENEQNITVRILKVNAAIASVEGIIDVQNTALNGREENLLLDPNAIPVRGVILCKQ
;
A
#
# COMPACT_ATOMS: atom_id res chain seq x y z
N MET A 1 -27.18 -15.39 -2.44
CA MET A 1 -26.30 -16.57 -2.31
C MET A 1 -27.03 -17.78 -2.86
N ALA A 2 -26.34 -18.78 -3.43
CA ALA A 2 -27.02 -19.86 -4.17
C ALA A 2 -27.82 -20.84 -3.28
N PHE A 3 -27.49 -20.91 -1.99
CA PHE A 3 -28.05 -21.91 -1.06
C PHE A 3 -28.62 -21.32 0.24
N GLU A 4 -28.94 -20.03 0.28
CA GLU A 4 -29.46 -19.33 1.48
C GLU A 4 -30.74 -19.97 2.04
N ASP A 5 -31.56 -20.57 1.18
CA ASP A 5 -32.80 -21.22 1.53
C ASP A 5 -32.62 -22.66 2.04
N LYS A 6 -31.44 -23.25 1.93
CA LYS A 6 -31.13 -24.63 2.33
C LYS A 6 -30.78 -24.75 3.82
N THR A 7 -31.64 -24.18 4.67
CA THR A 7 -31.56 -24.35 6.12
C THR A 7 -32.06 -25.71 6.57
N GLN A 8 -31.62 -26.19 7.73
CA GLN A 8 -32.09 -27.45 8.32
C GLN A 8 -33.62 -27.56 8.31
N ASN A 9 -34.28 -26.44 8.62
CA ASN A 9 -35.78 -26.43 8.68
C ASN A 9 -36.40 -26.60 7.31
N ASN A 10 -35.91 -25.94 6.29
CA ASN A 10 -36.41 -26.06 4.92
C ASN A 10 -36.11 -27.44 4.34
N ILE A 11 -34.92 -27.98 4.62
CA ILE A 11 -34.56 -29.35 4.22
C ILE A 11 -35.47 -30.37 4.91
N MET A 12 -35.80 -30.18 6.18
CA MET A 12 -36.79 -31.02 6.90
C MET A 12 -38.16 -31.00 6.21
N ILE A 13 -38.61 -29.82 5.77
CA ILE A 13 -39.90 -29.67 5.05
C ILE A 13 -39.84 -30.45 3.72
N ASP A 14 -38.74 -30.27 2.96
CA ASP A 14 -38.54 -30.96 1.67
C ASP A 14 -38.49 -32.49 1.86
N LEU A 15 -37.78 -32.99 2.87
CA LEU A 15 -37.70 -34.42 3.19
C LEU A 15 -39.03 -35.00 3.61
N LYS A 16 -39.83 -34.30 4.43
CA LYS A 16 -41.16 -34.73 4.84
C LYS A 16 -42.14 -34.74 3.68
N ALA A 17 -42.06 -33.77 2.77
CA ALA A 17 -42.90 -33.70 1.59
C ALA A 17 -42.61 -34.82 0.56
N ALA A 18 -41.44 -35.44 0.61
CA ALA A 18 -41.07 -36.56 -0.27
C ALA A 18 -41.56 -37.93 0.20
N ILE A 19 -42.22 -38.03 1.37
CA ILE A 19 -42.74 -39.28 1.92
C ILE A 19 -44.21 -39.46 1.52
N GLU A 20 -44.62 -40.73 1.37
CA GLU A 20 -46.03 -41.08 1.08
C GLU A 20 -46.98 -40.59 2.19
N PRO A 21 -48.20 -40.09 1.83
CA PRO A 21 -49.11 -39.43 2.77
C PRO A 21 -49.53 -40.27 3.97
N ASP A 22 -49.51 -41.61 3.84
CA ASP A 22 -49.94 -42.53 4.89
C ASP A 22 -48.87 -42.77 5.97
N THR A 23 -47.68 -42.15 5.85
CA THR A 23 -46.60 -42.34 6.80
C THR A 23 -46.53 -41.16 7.78
N SER A 24 -46.60 -41.48 9.10
CA SER A 24 -46.49 -40.42 10.11
C SER A 24 -45.11 -39.78 10.14
N THR A 25 -45.08 -38.47 9.90
CA THR A 25 -43.85 -37.61 9.98
C THR A 25 -43.97 -36.59 11.11
N GLU A 26 -44.86 -36.86 12.09
CA GLU A 26 -45.05 -35.97 13.25
C GLU A 26 -43.79 -35.87 14.12
N GLU A 27 -43.66 -34.78 14.86
CA GLU A 27 -42.56 -34.55 15.76
C GLU A 27 -42.44 -35.68 16.79
N GLY A 28 -41.20 -36.18 16.99
CA GLY A 28 -40.90 -37.26 17.91
C GLY A 28 -41.02 -38.68 17.34
N THR A 29 -41.46 -38.85 16.08
CA THR A 29 -41.40 -40.14 15.40
C THR A 29 -39.97 -40.52 15.00
N LEU A 30 -39.74 -41.84 14.77
CA LEU A 30 -38.41 -42.33 14.31
C LEU A 30 -38.00 -41.64 13.00
N ILE A 31 -38.94 -41.38 12.11
CA ILE A 31 -38.75 -40.72 10.84
C ILE A 31 -38.32 -39.25 11.07
N ASP A 32 -39.02 -38.54 11.96
CA ASP A 32 -38.66 -37.16 12.31
C ASP A 32 -37.26 -37.06 12.88
N HIS A 33 -36.86 -37.96 13.80
CA HIS A 33 -35.53 -38.02 14.36
C HIS A 33 -34.44 -38.32 13.31
N SER A 34 -34.73 -39.26 12.39
CA SER A 34 -33.82 -39.64 11.32
C SER A 34 -33.60 -38.47 10.33
N PHE A 35 -34.68 -37.80 9.97
CA PHE A 35 -34.61 -36.64 9.05
C PHE A 35 -33.96 -35.44 9.68
N ARG A 36 -34.15 -35.20 10.96
CA ARG A 36 -33.50 -34.11 11.69
C ARG A 36 -31.97 -34.24 11.65
N GLY A 37 -31.47 -35.49 11.85
CA GLY A 37 -30.02 -35.74 11.70
C GLY A 37 -29.52 -35.56 10.27
N ALA A 38 -30.25 -36.11 9.28
CA ALA A 38 -29.91 -35.97 7.88
C ALA A 38 -29.93 -34.50 7.42
N ALA A 39 -31.00 -33.75 7.80
CA ALA A 39 -31.14 -32.35 7.44
C ALA A 39 -30.00 -31.47 7.99
N ALA A 40 -29.53 -31.78 9.23
CA ALA A 40 -28.39 -31.07 9.81
C ALA A 40 -27.09 -31.34 9.04
N GLU A 41 -26.84 -32.55 8.59
CA GLU A 41 -25.68 -32.88 7.77
C GLU A 41 -25.77 -32.26 6.35
N PHE A 42 -26.98 -32.25 5.75
CA PHE A 42 -27.20 -31.58 4.46
C PHE A 42 -27.00 -30.05 4.57
N GLU A 43 -27.48 -29.41 5.62
CA GLU A 43 -27.23 -27.98 5.85
C GLU A 43 -25.74 -27.67 5.88
N LYS A 44 -24.93 -28.46 6.62
CA LYS A 44 -23.47 -28.34 6.63
C LYS A 44 -22.88 -28.50 5.23
N ALA A 45 -23.34 -29.51 4.49
CA ALA A 45 -22.87 -29.73 3.12
C ALA A 45 -23.22 -28.56 2.19
N TYR A 46 -24.38 -27.94 2.32
CA TYR A 46 -24.75 -26.76 1.54
C TYR A 46 -23.92 -25.53 1.93
N ILE A 47 -23.59 -25.37 3.22
CA ILE A 47 -22.64 -24.30 3.68
C ILE A 47 -21.28 -24.50 3.05
N GLU A 48 -20.74 -25.73 3.02
CA GLU A 48 -19.47 -26.03 2.38
C GLU A 48 -19.52 -25.80 0.86
N LEU A 49 -20.63 -26.17 0.19
CA LEU A 49 -20.80 -25.87 -1.24
C LEU A 49 -20.86 -24.38 -1.53
N GLU A 50 -21.46 -23.59 -0.67
CA GLU A 50 -21.46 -22.12 -0.80
C GLU A 50 -20.08 -21.53 -0.64
N LEU A 51 -19.27 -22.01 0.32
CA LEU A 51 -17.88 -21.61 0.47
C LEU A 51 -17.03 -21.98 -0.76
N ILE A 52 -17.26 -23.16 -1.34
CA ILE A 52 -16.61 -23.57 -2.59
C ILE A 52 -16.99 -22.64 -3.73
N ASP A 53 -18.27 -22.31 -3.88
CA ASP A 53 -18.75 -21.39 -4.91
C ASP A 53 -18.14 -19.99 -4.74
N GLN A 54 -18.16 -19.43 -3.53
CA GLN A 54 -17.55 -18.14 -3.22
C GLN A 54 -16.05 -18.14 -3.54
N ASN A 55 -15.33 -19.19 -3.16
CA ASN A 55 -13.89 -19.33 -3.40
C ASN A 55 -13.56 -19.69 -4.85
N GLY A 56 -14.55 -20.08 -5.63
CA GLY A 56 -14.43 -20.33 -7.07
C GLY A 56 -14.17 -19.07 -7.89
N TYR A 57 -14.50 -17.89 -7.41
CA TYR A 57 -14.36 -16.63 -8.13
C TYR A 57 -13.37 -15.69 -7.44
N ALA A 58 -12.50 -15.05 -8.22
CA ALA A 58 -11.49 -14.14 -7.68
C ALA A 58 -12.08 -12.91 -6.94
N GLU A 59 -13.30 -12.51 -7.31
CA GLU A 59 -14.01 -11.39 -6.69
C GLU A 59 -14.46 -11.68 -5.26
N THR A 60 -14.77 -12.93 -4.96
CA THR A 60 -15.37 -13.36 -3.68
C THR A 60 -14.48 -14.27 -2.86
N ALA A 61 -13.45 -14.86 -3.48
CA ALA A 61 -12.53 -15.79 -2.83
C ALA A 61 -11.84 -15.18 -1.59
N ASP A 62 -11.65 -15.96 -0.56
CA ASP A 62 -10.78 -15.59 0.56
C ASP A 62 -9.31 -15.42 0.13
N ARG A 63 -8.45 -14.99 1.05
CA ARG A 63 -7.04 -14.73 0.74
C ARG A 63 -6.31 -15.96 0.20
N GLU A 64 -6.52 -17.11 0.81
CA GLU A 64 -5.80 -18.34 0.47
C GLU A 64 -6.18 -18.82 -0.94
N HIS A 65 -7.46 -18.90 -1.23
CA HIS A 65 -7.96 -19.33 -2.53
C HIS A 65 -7.65 -18.32 -3.63
N LEU A 66 -7.69 -17.02 -3.32
CA LEU A 66 -7.26 -15.98 -4.25
C LEU A 66 -5.77 -16.11 -4.60
N ILE A 67 -4.90 -16.41 -3.63
CA ILE A 67 -3.47 -16.65 -3.86
C ILE A 67 -3.27 -17.88 -4.75
N LEU A 68 -3.96 -18.99 -4.47
CA LEU A 68 -3.86 -20.19 -5.29
C LEU A 68 -4.25 -19.91 -6.74
N ARG A 69 -5.37 -19.21 -6.94
CA ARG A 69 -5.87 -18.85 -8.27
C ARG A 69 -4.91 -17.89 -9.01
N ALA A 70 -4.37 -16.90 -8.30
CA ALA A 70 -3.43 -15.95 -8.88
C ALA A 70 -2.09 -16.63 -9.25
N LYS A 71 -1.68 -17.61 -8.47
CA LYS A 71 -0.46 -18.40 -8.70
C LYS A 71 -0.50 -19.18 -10.03
N GLU A 72 -1.68 -19.60 -10.49
CA GLU A 72 -1.88 -20.21 -11.81
C GLU A 72 -1.48 -19.26 -12.96
N LYS A 73 -1.53 -17.95 -12.71
CA LYS A 73 -1.09 -16.90 -13.65
C LYS A 73 0.31 -16.36 -13.34
N GLY A 74 1.04 -16.99 -12.42
CA GLY A 74 2.35 -16.53 -11.98
C GLY A 74 2.31 -15.24 -11.13
N ILE A 75 1.15 -14.90 -10.56
CA ILE A 75 0.95 -13.71 -9.74
C ILE A 75 0.95 -14.11 -8.27
N THR A 76 1.75 -13.40 -7.46
CA THR A 76 1.81 -13.60 -6.00
C THR A 76 1.58 -12.27 -5.28
N PRO A 77 1.08 -12.28 -4.05
CA PRO A 77 1.03 -11.07 -3.22
C PRO A 77 2.42 -10.48 -3.03
N TYR A 78 2.50 -9.17 -2.91
CA TYR A 78 3.73 -8.52 -2.49
C TYR A 78 3.98 -8.78 -1.01
N ALA A 79 5.13 -9.39 -0.71
CA ALA A 79 5.56 -9.59 0.66
C ALA A 79 5.94 -8.26 1.34
N ALA A 80 5.91 -8.24 2.66
CA ALA A 80 6.50 -7.18 3.43
C ALA A 80 8.01 -7.12 3.16
N THR A 81 8.57 -5.91 3.08
CA THR A 81 10.01 -5.68 2.86
C THR A 81 10.68 -5.08 4.09
N ASN A 82 12.00 -5.01 4.06
CA ASN A 82 12.82 -4.44 5.14
C ASN A 82 13.14 -2.98 4.85
N ALA A 83 13.16 -2.16 5.90
CA ALA A 83 13.65 -0.79 5.80
C ALA A 83 15.18 -0.76 5.74
N VAL A 84 15.73 0.12 4.90
CA VAL A 84 17.18 0.34 4.83
C VAL A 84 17.47 1.77 5.23
N TRP A 85 18.35 1.93 6.20
CA TRP A 85 18.75 3.20 6.75
C TRP A 85 20.22 3.49 6.48
N LYS A 86 20.53 4.76 6.34
CA LYS A 86 21.89 5.29 6.47
C LYS A 86 22.16 5.57 7.94
N ALA A 87 23.21 5.00 8.48
CA ALA A 87 23.61 5.21 9.86
C ALA A 87 25.06 5.75 9.94
N GLU A 88 25.30 6.57 10.93
CA GLU A 88 26.63 7.11 11.25
C GLU A 88 27.08 6.57 12.61
N PHE A 89 28.36 6.24 12.70
CA PHE A 89 29.00 5.67 13.89
C PHE A 89 30.25 6.47 14.26
N ASN A 90 30.65 6.37 15.52
CA ASN A 90 31.90 6.97 15.99
C ASN A 90 33.14 6.12 15.68
N THR A 91 32.97 4.83 15.33
CA THR A 91 34.05 3.88 15.02
C THR A 91 33.74 3.07 13.77
N GLU A 92 34.73 2.33 13.27
CA GLU A 92 34.52 1.42 12.15
C GLU A 92 33.69 0.20 12.54
N ILE A 93 32.68 -0.11 11.72
CA ILE A 93 31.74 -1.23 11.92
C ILE A 93 32.02 -2.32 10.90
N ALA A 94 32.05 -3.55 11.37
CA ALA A 94 32.16 -4.71 10.49
C ALA A 94 30.85 -4.94 9.74
N ILE A 95 30.95 -5.39 8.48
CA ILE A 95 29.76 -5.87 7.75
C ILE A 95 29.18 -7.07 8.48
N ASN A 96 27.85 -7.16 8.53
CA ASN A 96 27.02 -8.10 9.30
C ASN A 96 27.00 -7.83 10.82
N ALA A 97 27.65 -6.78 11.34
CA ALA A 97 27.43 -6.36 12.73
C ALA A 97 25.93 -6.01 12.94
N ARG A 98 25.41 -6.41 14.11
CA ARG A 98 23.99 -6.25 14.45
C ARG A 98 23.82 -5.25 15.58
N PHE A 99 22.76 -4.46 15.47
CA PHE A 99 22.41 -3.41 16.42
C PHE A 99 20.95 -3.53 16.82
N SER A 100 20.63 -3.24 18.06
CA SER A 100 19.26 -3.05 18.53
C SER A 100 18.95 -1.56 18.70
N ALA A 101 17.72 -1.17 18.36
CA ALA A 101 17.17 0.14 18.67
C ALA A 101 15.67 -0.03 18.95
N GLY A 102 15.26 0.19 20.20
CA GLY A 102 13.93 -0.17 20.68
C GLY A 102 13.68 -1.67 20.54
N GLU A 103 12.57 -2.04 19.90
CA GLU A 103 12.20 -3.44 19.63
C GLU A 103 12.74 -3.96 18.28
N LEU A 104 13.45 -3.13 17.54
CA LEU A 104 13.93 -3.46 16.19
C LEU A 104 15.42 -3.82 16.22
N THR A 105 15.79 -4.72 15.30
CA THR A 105 17.16 -5.15 15.08
C THR A 105 17.60 -4.72 13.67
N TYR A 106 18.82 -4.24 13.57
CA TYR A 106 19.43 -3.77 12.32
C TYR A 106 20.73 -4.52 12.06
N ILE A 107 20.96 -4.87 10.80
CA ILE A 107 22.20 -5.51 10.35
C ILE A 107 22.94 -4.56 9.40
N CYS A 108 24.25 -4.42 9.59
CA CYS A 108 25.11 -3.66 8.69
C CYS A 108 25.33 -4.42 7.39
N THR A 109 24.85 -3.89 6.27
CA THR A 109 24.92 -4.54 4.95
C THR A 109 26.03 -3.99 4.06
N GLU A 110 26.33 -2.70 4.16
CA GLU A 110 27.29 -2.05 3.26
C GLU A 110 27.96 -0.84 3.95
N LYS A 111 29.24 -0.61 3.65
CA LYS A 111 29.97 0.61 4.04
C LYS A 111 29.85 1.67 2.93
N ILE A 112 29.27 2.82 3.26
CA ILE A 112 29.10 3.95 2.32
C ILE A 112 30.34 4.85 2.35
N THR A 113 30.76 5.26 3.55
CA THR A 113 31.98 6.06 3.78
C THR A 113 32.71 5.51 5.01
N GLN A 114 33.77 6.22 5.48
CA GLN A 114 34.60 5.73 6.58
C GLN A 114 33.80 5.40 7.87
N LEU A 115 32.78 6.20 8.21
CA LEU A 115 31.96 6.03 9.43
C LEU A 115 30.47 5.98 9.12
N THR A 116 30.10 5.78 7.84
CA THR A 116 28.71 5.76 7.40
C THR A 116 28.40 4.43 6.72
N TYR A 117 27.30 3.79 7.13
CA TYR A 117 26.93 2.44 6.70
C TYR A 117 25.45 2.37 6.30
N ARG A 118 25.13 1.39 5.46
CA ARG A 118 23.74 0.94 5.24
C ARG A 118 23.37 -0.10 6.28
N LEU A 119 22.29 0.16 7.00
CA LEU A 119 21.71 -0.77 7.95
C LEU A 119 20.34 -1.21 7.46
N MET A 120 20.13 -2.51 7.37
CA MET A 120 18.84 -3.10 7.06
C MET A 120 18.14 -3.53 8.35
N CYS A 121 16.89 -3.11 8.54
CA CYS A 121 16.07 -3.61 9.63
C CYS A 121 15.77 -5.11 9.39
N GLU A 122 15.98 -5.97 10.36
CA GLU A 122 15.73 -7.41 10.21
C GLU A 122 14.23 -7.73 10.26
N GLN A 123 13.43 -6.90 10.92
CA GLN A 123 11.97 -7.02 10.91
C GLN A 123 11.39 -6.38 9.63
N THR A 124 10.52 -7.13 8.97
CA THR A 124 9.81 -6.66 7.79
C THR A 124 8.62 -5.77 8.15
N GLY A 125 8.22 -4.91 7.20
CA GLY A 125 7.04 -4.07 7.34
C GLY A 125 7.35 -2.64 7.76
N THR A 126 6.32 -1.82 7.73
CA THR A 126 6.42 -0.34 7.86
C THR A 126 6.92 0.14 9.22
N GLY A 127 6.94 -0.72 10.25
CA GLY A 127 7.51 -0.40 11.57
C GLY A 127 8.98 0.03 11.49
N GLY A 128 9.76 -0.58 10.57
CA GLY A 128 11.15 -0.21 10.34
C GLY A 128 11.37 1.17 9.69
N ASN A 129 10.32 1.83 9.21
CA ASN A 129 10.41 3.17 8.59
C ASN A 129 10.46 4.31 9.61
N VAL A 130 10.16 4.00 10.87
CA VAL A 130 10.21 5.00 11.94
C VAL A 130 11.64 5.07 12.46
N LYS A 131 12.19 6.28 12.49
CA LYS A 131 13.53 6.50 13.06
C LYS A 131 13.51 6.10 14.53
N GLN A 132 14.37 5.18 14.89
CA GLN A 132 14.59 4.80 16.27
C GLN A 132 15.71 5.67 16.87
N ASP A 133 15.75 5.69 18.18
CA ASP A 133 16.82 6.31 18.94
C ASP A 133 18.15 5.56 18.78
N ASP A 134 19.11 5.79 19.66
CA ASP A 134 20.48 5.29 19.60
C ASP A 134 20.57 3.79 19.29
N LEU A 135 21.46 3.44 18.38
CA LEU A 135 21.81 2.07 18.04
C LEU A 135 22.69 1.48 19.16
N THR A 136 22.30 0.34 19.68
CA THR A 136 23.10 -0.41 20.66
C THR A 136 23.64 -1.68 20.00
N PRO A 137 24.96 -1.92 19.99
CA PRO A 137 25.52 -3.12 19.38
C PRO A 137 25.11 -4.37 20.18
N ILE A 138 24.73 -5.44 19.47
CA ILE A 138 24.35 -6.72 20.09
C ILE A 138 25.60 -7.49 20.52
N GLU A 139 26.68 -7.37 19.74
CA GLU A 139 27.99 -7.93 20.05
C GLU A 139 28.94 -6.80 20.41
N TYR A 140 29.95 -7.12 21.24
CA TYR A 140 30.95 -6.12 21.62
C TYR A 140 31.74 -5.62 20.41
N ILE A 141 31.81 -4.29 20.27
CA ILE A 141 32.60 -3.60 19.23
C ILE A 141 33.60 -2.69 19.94
N ASP A 142 34.88 -2.87 19.67
CA ASP A 142 35.93 -2.06 20.29
C ASP A 142 35.86 -0.60 19.85
N GLY A 143 35.94 0.32 20.82
CA GLY A 143 35.82 1.75 20.56
C GLY A 143 34.42 2.26 20.17
N TYR A 144 33.38 1.44 20.31
CA TYR A 144 32.01 1.88 20.09
C TYR A 144 31.51 2.75 21.24
N GLU A 145 31.06 3.95 20.93
CA GLU A 145 30.44 4.87 21.89
C GLU A 145 29.03 5.26 21.47
N SER A 146 28.80 5.43 20.14
CA SER A 146 27.50 5.86 19.61
C SER A 146 27.30 5.46 18.16
N GLY A 147 26.03 5.24 17.80
CA GLY A 147 25.57 5.07 16.43
C GLY A 147 24.14 5.61 16.28
N GLU A 148 23.86 6.28 15.20
CA GLU A 148 22.57 6.94 14.96
C GLU A 148 22.07 6.69 13.53
N LEU A 149 20.77 6.39 13.40
CA LEU A 149 20.07 6.37 12.11
C LEU A 149 19.89 7.81 11.61
N LYS A 150 20.34 8.12 10.41
CA LYS A 150 20.29 9.48 9.84
C LYS A 150 19.20 9.65 8.79
N GLU A 151 19.17 8.78 7.81
CA GLU A 151 18.31 8.91 6.63
C GLU A 151 17.72 7.55 6.25
N LEU A 152 16.41 7.51 6.00
CA LEU A 152 15.75 6.32 5.45
C LEU A 152 16.04 6.24 3.96
N LEU A 153 16.89 5.30 3.55
CA LEU A 153 17.31 5.13 2.16
C LEU A 153 16.25 4.39 1.34
N THR A 154 15.76 3.28 1.87
CA THR A 154 14.71 2.48 1.22
C THR A 154 13.59 2.22 2.21
N PRO A 155 12.42 2.82 2.02
CA PRO A 155 11.28 2.55 2.87
C PRO A 155 10.78 1.12 2.70
N ALA A 156 10.49 0.46 3.82
CA ALA A 156 9.80 -0.81 3.82
C ALA A 156 8.33 -0.65 3.49
N ARG A 157 7.75 -1.65 2.85
CA ARG A 157 6.29 -1.80 2.71
C ARG A 157 5.78 -2.92 3.61
N GLY A 158 4.52 -2.80 4.01
CA GLY A 158 3.79 -3.90 4.63
C GLY A 158 3.44 -4.99 3.62
N GLU A 159 2.98 -6.13 4.12
CA GLU A 159 2.40 -7.16 3.27
C GLU A 159 1.16 -6.61 2.52
N GLU A 160 1.02 -6.94 1.25
CA GLU A 160 -0.12 -6.53 0.43
C GLU A 160 -1.44 -7.07 1.02
N LYS A 161 -2.40 -6.18 1.28
CA LYS A 161 -3.71 -6.56 1.81
C LYS A 161 -4.51 -7.35 0.78
N THR A 162 -5.42 -8.19 1.24
CA THR A 162 -6.24 -9.05 0.37
C THR A 162 -6.98 -8.27 -0.71
N GLU A 163 -7.59 -7.15 -0.37
CA GLU A 163 -8.35 -6.35 -1.34
C GLU A 163 -7.46 -5.62 -2.35
N ASP A 164 -6.29 -5.14 -1.92
CA ASP A 164 -5.31 -4.53 -2.83
C ASP A 164 -4.77 -5.59 -3.81
N PHE A 165 -4.46 -6.79 -3.31
CA PHE A 165 -4.06 -7.94 -4.13
C PHE A 165 -5.16 -8.37 -5.10
N ARG A 166 -6.43 -8.43 -4.66
CA ARG A 166 -7.59 -8.73 -5.49
C ARG A 166 -7.74 -7.75 -6.64
N ALA A 167 -7.73 -6.46 -6.32
CA ALA A 167 -7.83 -5.40 -7.32
C ALA A 167 -6.69 -5.49 -8.35
N ARG A 168 -5.45 -5.72 -7.89
CA ARG A 168 -4.28 -5.90 -8.76
C ARG A 168 -4.41 -7.14 -9.63
N TYR A 169 -4.80 -8.30 -9.08
CA TYR A 169 -5.01 -9.53 -9.83
C TYR A 169 -6.06 -9.34 -10.93
N LEU A 170 -7.22 -8.80 -10.60
CA LEU A 170 -8.30 -8.55 -11.56
C LEU A 170 -7.86 -7.57 -12.65
N SER A 171 -7.14 -6.52 -12.28
CA SER A 171 -6.55 -5.56 -13.23
C SER A 171 -5.58 -6.23 -14.21
N ILE A 172 -4.71 -7.13 -13.74
CA ILE A 172 -3.74 -7.85 -14.59
C ILE A 172 -4.46 -8.83 -15.52
N VAL A 173 -5.49 -9.53 -15.03
CA VAL A 173 -6.26 -10.48 -15.83
C VAL A 173 -7.11 -9.77 -16.89
N ALA A 174 -7.66 -8.59 -16.56
CA ALA A 174 -8.44 -7.77 -17.49
C ALA A 174 -7.56 -6.97 -18.48
N ALA A 175 -6.31 -6.68 -18.11
CA ALA A 175 -5.40 -5.93 -18.96
C ALA A 175 -4.93 -6.76 -20.15
N ALA A 176 -4.74 -6.10 -21.30
CA ALA A 176 -3.99 -6.67 -22.39
C ALA A 176 -2.61 -7.13 -21.89
N GLN A 177 -2.18 -8.33 -22.29
CA GLN A 177 -0.92 -8.93 -21.84
C GLN A 177 0.25 -7.94 -21.94
N ALA A 178 1.09 -7.90 -20.90
CA ALA A 178 2.32 -7.14 -20.92
C ALA A 178 3.29 -7.77 -21.92
N PHE A 179 3.44 -7.17 -23.10
CA PHE A 179 4.42 -7.56 -24.10
C PHE A 179 5.68 -6.69 -23.99
N GLY A 180 6.82 -7.27 -24.38
CA GLY A 180 8.13 -6.65 -24.26
C GLY A 180 8.18 -5.18 -24.70
N GLY A 181 8.56 -4.29 -23.77
CA GLY A 181 8.74 -2.88 -24.01
C GLY A 181 7.49 -1.99 -23.94
N ASN A 182 6.31 -2.51 -23.63
CA ASN A 182 5.12 -1.70 -23.47
C ASN A 182 5.00 -1.09 -22.06
N ARG A 183 4.09 -0.12 -21.90
CA ARG A 183 3.85 0.55 -20.59
C ARG A 183 3.47 -0.43 -19.48
N ALA A 184 2.68 -1.45 -19.80
CA ALA A 184 2.23 -2.43 -18.83
C ALA A 184 3.41 -3.27 -18.29
N GLN A 185 4.38 -3.60 -19.13
CA GLN A 185 5.60 -4.30 -18.71
C GLN A 185 6.44 -3.42 -17.77
N TYR A 186 6.75 -2.17 -18.17
CA TYR A 186 7.51 -1.27 -17.32
C TYR A 186 6.83 -1.02 -15.97
N LYS A 187 5.50 -0.88 -15.96
CA LYS A 187 4.72 -0.76 -14.74
C LYS A 187 4.89 -2.00 -13.85
N ALA A 188 4.77 -3.20 -14.44
CA ALA A 188 4.95 -4.46 -13.72
C ALA A 188 6.37 -4.64 -13.16
N ILE A 189 7.39 -4.21 -13.89
CA ILE A 189 8.78 -4.23 -13.44
C ILE A 189 8.96 -3.25 -12.27
N MET A 190 8.53 -2.00 -12.42
CA MET A 190 8.64 -0.99 -11.37
C MET A 190 8.01 -1.43 -10.05
N HIS A 191 6.82 -2.02 -10.08
CA HIS A 191 6.14 -2.50 -8.87
C HIS A 191 6.81 -3.70 -8.19
N LYS A 192 7.71 -4.41 -8.87
CA LYS A 192 8.51 -5.49 -8.26
C LYS A 192 9.72 -4.95 -7.50
N ILE A 193 10.19 -3.75 -7.83
CA ILE A 193 11.36 -3.16 -7.20
C ILE A 193 11.01 -2.72 -5.77
N GLU A 194 11.83 -3.14 -4.81
CA GLU A 194 11.68 -2.73 -3.42
C GLU A 194 11.86 -1.22 -3.28
N GLY A 195 11.03 -0.61 -2.43
CA GLY A 195 11.03 0.84 -2.24
C GLY A 195 10.17 1.61 -3.24
N VAL A 196 9.65 0.99 -4.31
CA VAL A 196 8.74 1.63 -5.27
C VAL A 196 7.28 1.38 -4.88
N GLY A 197 6.47 2.45 -4.83
CA GLY A 197 5.04 2.41 -4.50
C GLY A 197 4.12 2.60 -5.70
N ALA A 198 4.41 3.58 -6.55
CA ALA A 198 3.62 3.90 -7.75
C ALA A 198 4.50 4.50 -8.84
N CYS A 199 4.12 4.38 -10.11
CA CYS A 199 4.89 4.94 -11.21
C CYS A 199 4.04 5.44 -12.37
N LYS A 200 4.51 6.49 -13.05
CA LYS A 200 3.96 7.00 -14.32
C LYS A 200 5.00 6.89 -15.42
N ILE A 201 4.61 6.31 -16.54
CA ILE A 201 5.49 6.05 -17.68
C ILE A 201 5.09 6.95 -18.84
N TYR A 202 6.03 7.78 -19.26
CA TYR A 202 5.84 8.71 -20.38
C TYR A 202 6.71 8.33 -21.56
N ARG A 203 6.06 8.34 -22.74
CA ARG A 203 6.80 8.37 -23.98
C ARG A 203 7.25 9.80 -24.22
N VAL A 204 8.51 10.01 -24.42
CA VAL A 204 9.04 11.29 -24.83
C VAL A 204 8.82 11.49 -26.33
N THR A 205 8.81 12.75 -26.75
CA THR A 205 8.57 13.17 -28.15
C THR A 205 9.48 12.45 -29.14
N ALA A 206 9.10 12.39 -30.41
CA ALA A 206 9.88 11.73 -31.47
C ALA A 206 11.34 12.20 -31.60
N GLN A 207 11.68 13.36 -31.00
CA GLN A 207 13.01 13.95 -31.01
C GLN A 207 13.92 13.43 -29.90
N GLU A 208 13.39 13.12 -28.71
CA GLU A 208 14.23 12.71 -27.56
C GLU A 208 14.47 11.20 -27.46
N LYS A 209 13.64 10.37 -28.09
CA LYS A 209 13.72 8.88 -28.13
C LYS A 209 13.96 8.20 -26.78
N ARG A 210 13.54 8.83 -25.68
CA ARG A 210 13.74 8.36 -24.31
C ARG A 210 12.40 8.05 -23.65
N ILE A 211 12.40 7.14 -22.69
CA ILE A 211 11.25 6.86 -21.82
C ILE A 211 11.53 7.54 -20.48
N LYS A 212 10.58 8.30 -19.96
CA LYS A 212 10.69 8.89 -18.63
C LYS A 212 9.73 8.15 -17.70
N ILE A 213 10.26 7.64 -16.60
CA ILE A 213 9.48 6.98 -15.56
C ILE A 213 9.60 7.80 -14.29
N TYR A 214 8.49 8.44 -13.89
CA TYR A 214 8.39 9.10 -12.58
C TYR A 214 7.82 8.10 -11.60
N PHE A 215 8.30 8.10 -10.36
CA PHE A 215 7.79 7.19 -9.35
C PHE A 215 7.69 7.81 -7.96
N LEU A 216 6.88 7.19 -7.12
CA LEU A 216 6.74 7.40 -5.69
C LEU A 216 7.43 6.27 -4.94
N ASP A 217 7.93 6.55 -3.75
CA ASP A 217 8.43 5.48 -2.89
C ASP A 217 7.29 4.59 -2.34
N SER A 218 7.63 3.51 -1.65
CA SER A 218 6.67 2.57 -1.07
C SER A 218 5.76 3.17 0.01
N THR A 219 6.07 4.37 0.50
CA THR A 219 5.22 5.17 1.42
C THR A 219 4.39 6.22 0.68
N TYR A 220 4.40 6.22 -0.66
CA TYR A 220 3.74 7.17 -1.54
C TYR A 220 4.21 8.62 -1.36
N LYS A 221 5.51 8.79 -1.09
CA LYS A 221 6.19 10.08 -1.01
C LYS A 221 7.19 10.24 -2.15
N THR A 222 7.75 11.43 -2.28
CA THR A 222 8.86 11.69 -3.20
C THR A 222 10.07 10.87 -2.78
N PRO A 223 10.61 10.00 -3.68
CA PRO A 223 11.78 9.18 -3.36
C PRO A 223 13.04 10.04 -3.21
N ASN A 224 13.96 9.59 -2.38
CA ASN A 224 15.28 10.22 -2.25
C ASN A 224 16.18 9.89 -3.46
N SER A 225 17.27 10.63 -3.61
CA SER A 225 18.19 10.48 -4.74
C SER A 225 18.91 9.12 -4.79
N THR A 226 19.11 8.48 -3.64
CA THR A 226 19.73 7.16 -3.54
C THR A 226 18.80 6.11 -4.13
N LEU A 227 17.52 6.10 -3.75
CA LEU A 227 16.54 5.19 -4.29
C LEU A 227 16.33 5.39 -5.80
N VAL A 228 16.32 6.65 -6.27
CA VAL A 228 16.25 6.95 -7.72
C VAL A 228 17.45 6.34 -8.46
N SER A 229 18.65 6.50 -7.91
CA SER A 229 19.87 5.92 -8.51
C SER A 229 19.87 4.40 -8.51
N ASP A 230 19.39 3.77 -7.43
CA ASP A 230 19.33 2.32 -7.33
C ASP A 230 18.28 1.72 -8.31
N VAL A 231 17.12 2.37 -8.45
CA VAL A 231 16.11 1.99 -9.44
C VAL A 231 16.63 2.20 -10.88
N GLN A 232 17.37 3.29 -11.13
CA GLN A 232 18.00 3.53 -12.45
C GLN A 232 18.98 2.43 -12.81
N LYS A 233 19.82 1.96 -11.89
CA LYS A 233 20.74 0.84 -12.13
C LYS A 233 20.03 -0.47 -12.49
N ILE A 234 18.88 -0.72 -11.87
CA ILE A 234 18.07 -1.92 -12.13
C ILE A 234 17.41 -1.84 -13.51
N ILE A 235 16.81 -0.69 -13.84
CA ILE A 235 16.03 -0.56 -15.08
C ILE A 235 16.92 -0.38 -16.28
N ASP A 236 17.80 0.60 -16.27
CA ASP A 236 18.68 0.95 -17.41
C ASP A 236 19.95 1.65 -16.88
N PRO A 237 21.03 0.88 -16.61
CA PRO A 237 22.27 1.41 -16.05
C PRO A 237 22.85 2.54 -16.92
N ILE A 238 23.25 3.67 -16.31
CA ILE A 238 23.66 4.88 -17.03
C ILE A 238 24.84 4.62 -17.98
N GLU A 239 25.79 3.77 -17.58
CA GLU A 239 26.97 3.44 -18.39
C GLU A 239 26.62 2.61 -19.65
N GLN A 240 25.46 1.95 -19.68
CA GLN A 240 25.03 1.03 -20.73
C GLN A 240 23.57 1.29 -21.15
N GLN A 241 23.16 2.57 -21.12
CA GLN A 241 21.77 2.95 -21.45
C GLN A 241 21.36 2.52 -22.86
N GLY A 242 20.23 1.84 -22.93
CA GLY A 242 19.66 1.35 -24.19
C GLY A 242 20.31 0.07 -24.74
N GLU A 243 21.30 -0.49 -24.06
CA GLU A 243 21.95 -1.74 -24.46
C GLU A 243 21.21 -2.99 -23.98
N GLY A 244 20.20 -2.83 -23.11
CA GLY A 244 19.47 -3.93 -22.49
C GLY A 244 20.26 -4.64 -21.39
N ALA A 245 21.16 -3.90 -20.72
CA ALA A 245 21.94 -4.41 -19.60
C ALA A 245 21.14 -4.56 -18.30
N GLY A 246 20.03 -3.84 -18.17
CA GLY A 246 19.05 -3.94 -17.08
C GLY A 246 17.73 -4.58 -17.53
N GLU A 247 16.64 -4.19 -16.86
CA GLU A 247 15.28 -4.66 -17.18
C GLU A 247 14.67 -3.96 -18.41
N ALA A 248 15.28 -2.86 -18.88
CA ALA A 248 14.84 -2.17 -20.09
C ALA A 248 15.16 -2.98 -21.34
N ALA A 249 14.24 -2.95 -22.31
CA ALA A 249 14.46 -3.59 -23.60
C ALA A 249 15.58 -2.88 -24.38
N ILE A 250 16.30 -3.61 -25.24
CA ILE A 250 17.32 -3.06 -26.13
C ILE A 250 16.73 -1.89 -26.94
N TYR A 251 17.51 -0.82 -27.12
CA TYR A 251 17.13 0.46 -27.72
C TYR A 251 16.14 1.32 -26.90
N HIS A 252 15.70 0.87 -25.73
CA HIS A 252 14.90 1.69 -24.83
C HIS A 252 15.82 2.43 -23.85
N VAL A 253 16.09 3.68 -24.12
CA VAL A 253 16.78 4.57 -23.17
C VAL A 253 15.76 5.06 -22.14
N VAL A 254 15.98 4.70 -20.86
CA VAL A 254 15.02 4.97 -19.79
C VAL A 254 15.63 5.88 -18.74
N ASP A 255 14.96 7.00 -18.45
CA ASP A 255 15.30 7.91 -17.37
C ASP A 255 14.34 7.70 -16.20
N ILE A 256 14.89 7.36 -15.06
CA ILE A 256 14.15 7.23 -13.79
C ILE A 256 14.21 8.56 -13.05
N LEU A 257 13.03 9.06 -12.68
CA LEU A 257 12.86 10.39 -12.10
C LEU A 257 11.99 10.32 -10.84
N ALA A 258 12.32 11.12 -9.84
CA ALA A 258 11.46 11.32 -8.69
C ALA A 258 10.21 12.12 -9.10
N CYS A 259 9.06 11.80 -8.52
CA CYS A 259 7.92 12.72 -8.55
C CYS A 259 8.29 14.02 -7.82
N THR A 260 7.54 15.08 -8.06
CA THR A 260 7.66 16.35 -7.33
C THR A 260 6.64 16.42 -6.19
N SER A 261 6.97 17.16 -5.14
CA SER A 261 6.02 17.49 -4.06
C SER A 261 5.55 18.92 -4.23
N GLU A 262 4.25 19.14 -4.17
CA GLU A 262 3.67 20.49 -4.16
C GLU A 262 3.06 20.79 -2.81
N SER A 263 3.58 21.83 -2.13
CA SER A 263 3.09 22.24 -0.82
C SER A 263 1.74 22.93 -0.95
N VAL A 264 0.73 22.40 -0.27
CA VAL A 264 -0.64 22.92 -0.26
C VAL A 264 -0.87 23.67 1.05
N LYS A 265 -0.86 24.99 0.97
CA LYS A 265 -1.27 25.88 2.08
C LYS A 265 -2.79 25.88 2.16
N ILE A 266 -3.33 25.64 3.34
CA ILE A 266 -4.78 25.62 3.61
C ILE A 266 -5.13 26.79 4.53
N GLU A 267 -6.06 27.61 4.11
CA GLU A 267 -6.61 28.69 4.91
C GLU A 267 -8.12 28.48 5.00
N ALA A 268 -8.68 28.45 6.20
CA ALA A 268 -10.12 28.28 6.37
C ALA A 268 -10.62 29.03 7.60
N LYS A 269 -11.87 29.47 7.56
CA LYS A 269 -12.60 29.93 8.75
C LYS A 269 -13.17 28.69 9.44
N ILE A 270 -12.66 28.39 10.63
CA ILE A 270 -13.03 27.18 11.40
C ILE A 270 -13.76 27.59 12.67
N THR A 271 -14.98 27.11 12.84
CA THR A 271 -15.76 27.27 14.06
C THR A 271 -15.46 26.11 15.00
N ILE A 272 -14.92 26.43 16.17
CA ILE A 272 -14.49 25.46 17.19
C ILE A 272 -15.52 25.41 18.30
N ASP A 273 -15.77 24.20 18.84
CA ASP A 273 -16.71 24.00 19.96
C ASP A 273 -16.14 24.52 21.29
N THR A 274 -17.05 24.81 22.20
CA THR A 274 -16.68 25.26 23.55
C THR A 274 -15.88 24.19 24.28
N GLY A 275 -14.69 24.58 24.78
CA GLY A 275 -13.77 23.67 25.47
C GLY A 275 -12.55 23.25 24.70
N TYR A 276 -12.48 23.59 23.42
CA TYR A 276 -11.31 23.35 22.59
C TYR A 276 -10.65 24.64 22.12
N THR A 277 -9.34 24.57 21.90
CA THR A 277 -8.58 25.64 21.22
C THR A 277 -8.01 25.13 19.90
N TRP A 278 -7.67 26.05 18.98
CA TRP A 278 -7.02 25.66 17.74
C TRP A 278 -5.72 24.86 17.95
N ALA A 279 -4.97 25.21 18.98
CA ALA A 279 -3.72 24.52 19.32
C ALA A 279 -3.96 23.04 19.68
N ASP A 280 -5.05 22.73 20.37
CA ASP A 280 -5.41 21.37 20.77
C ASP A 280 -5.82 20.51 19.56
N LEU A 281 -6.48 21.12 18.57
CA LEU A 281 -7.04 20.42 17.42
C LEU A 281 -6.07 20.32 16.23
N LEU A 282 -5.05 21.17 16.20
CA LEU A 282 -4.16 21.28 15.04
C LEU A 282 -3.51 19.95 14.64
N ALA A 283 -3.05 19.18 15.61
CA ALA A 283 -2.40 17.88 15.32
C ALA A 283 -3.37 16.90 14.66
N SER A 284 -4.60 16.80 15.17
CA SER A 284 -5.64 15.94 14.60
C SER A 284 -6.09 16.41 13.21
N VAL A 285 -6.19 17.72 12.99
CA VAL A 285 -6.48 18.29 11.68
C VAL A 285 -5.35 17.95 10.68
N GLN A 286 -4.11 18.08 11.11
CA GLN A 286 -2.95 17.72 10.30
C GLN A 286 -2.98 16.25 9.88
N GLU A 287 -3.25 15.34 10.80
CA GLU A 287 -3.37 13.92 10.55
C GLU A 287 -4.47 13.60 9.50
N LYS A 288 -5.64 14.22 9.63
CA LYS A 288 -6.75 14.02 8.69
C LYS A 288 -6.42 14.54 7.28
N ILE A 289 -5.75 15.68 7.18
CA ILE A 289 -5.29 16.23 5.90
C ILE A 289 -4.20 15.35 5.29
N ASP A 290 -3.22 14.89 6.08
CA ASP A 290 -2.18 13.98 5.62
C ASP A 290 -2.78 12.65 5.12
N GLY A 291 -3.81 12.13 5.81
CA GLY A 291 -4.57 10.96 5.37
C GLY A 291 -5.22 11.17 4.00
N TYR A 292 -5.90 12.30 3.79
CA TYR A 292 -6.49 12.65 2.50
C TYR A 292 -5.44 12.78 1.39
N PHE A 293 -4.31 13.43 1.66
CA PHE A 293 -3.23 13.57 0.68
C PHE A 293 -2.57 12.23 0.35
N LEU A 294 -2.45 11.34 1.33
CA LEU A 294 -1.98 9.97 1.10
C LEU A 294 -2.93 9.18 0.18
N GLU A 295 -4.24 9.33 0.33
CA GLU A 295 -5.22 8.72 -0.58
C GLU A 295 -5.05 9.23 -2.02
N LEU A 296 -4.82 10.54 -2.19
CA LEU A 296 -4.53 11.13 -3.49
C LEU A 296 -3.22 10.58 -4.07
N ALA A 297 -2.17 10.48 -3.27
CA ALA A 297 -0.89 9.94 -3.70
C ALA A 297 -0.97 8.46 -4.09
N LYS A 298 -1.75 7.64 -3.38
CA LYS A 298 -2.01 6.23 -3.76
C LYS A 298 -2.69 6.11 -5.12
N ASN A 299 -3.56 7.06 -5.46
CA ASN A 299 -4.27 7.08 -6.75
C ASN A 299 -3.51 7.80 -7.86
N TRP A 300 -2.38 8.45 -7.56
CA TRP A 300 -1.61 9.28 -8.50
C TRP A 300 -1.27 8.57 -9.80
N GLU A 301 -0.94 7.29 -9.76
CA GLU A 301 -0.58 6.50 -10.93
C GLU A 301 -1.70 6.37 -11.96
N ASN A 302 -2.95 6.37 -11.50
CA ASN A 302 -4.14 6.17 -12.34
C ASN A 302 -4.74 7.49 -12.84
N GLU A 303 -4.33 8.62 -12.26
CA GLU A 303 -4.84 9.96 -12.59
C GLU A 303 -3.85 10.69 -13.50
N GLN A 304 -4.33 11.42 -14.48
CA GLN A 304 -3.47 12.28 -15.29
C GLN A 304 -2.88 13.40 -14.41
N ASN A 305 -3.73 14.09 -13.68
CA ASN A 305 -3.39 15.14 -12.72
C ASN A 305 -4.16 14.92 -11.42
N ILE A 306 -3.52 15.10 -10.29
CA ILE A 306 -4.22 15.13 -9.00
C ILE A 306 -4.95 16.47 -8.86
N THR A 307 -6.19 16.42 -8.41
CA THR A 307 -6.97 17.59 -8.01
C THR A 307 -7.22 17.55 -6.50
N VAL A 308 -6.65 18.49 -5.75
CA VAL A 308 -7.00 18.70 -4.34
C VAL A 308 -8.33 19.44 -4.28
N ARG A 309 -9.35 18.78 -3.76
CA ARG A 309 -10.73 19.31 -3.73
C ARG A 309 -11.02 19.99 -2.39
N ILE A 310 -11.46 21.25 -2.42
CA ILE A 310 -11.86 22.01 -1.22
C ILE A 310 -12.89 21.24 -0.41
N LEU A 311 -13.90 20.64 -1.06
CA LEU A 311 -14.93 19.86 -0.37
C LEU A 311 -14.33 18.71 0.46
N LYS A 312 -13.32 18.02 -0.06
CA LYS A 312 -12.66 16.92 0.66
C LYS A 312 -11.77 17.43 1.79
N VAL A 313 -11.11 18.57 1.59
CA VAL A 313 -10.34 19.25 2.65
C VAL A 313 -11.28 19.68 3.78
N ASN A 314 -12.40 20.29 3.46
CA ASN A 314 -13.41 20.69 4.48
C ASN A 314 -13.95 19.47 5.22
N ALA A 315 -14.29 18.39 4.51
CA ALA A 315 -14.77 17.16 5.14
C ALA A 315 -13.71 16.53 6.06
N ALA A 316 -12.43 16.55 5.67
CA ALA A 316 -11.34 16.06 6.49
C ALA A 316 -11.18 16.89 7.77
N ILE A 317 -11.21 18.22 7.66
CA ILE A 317 -11.14 19.13 8.82
C ILE A 317 -12.38 18.96 9.73
N ALA A 318 -13.57 18.96 9.15
CA ALA A 318 -14.84 18.84 9.90
C ALA A 318 -15.01 17.46 10.57
N SER A 319 -14.25 16.44 10.18
CA SER A 319 -14.26 15.13 10.83
C SER A 319 -13.53 15.08 12.18
N VAL A 320 -12.84 16.16 12.54
CA VAL A 320 -12.12 16.25 13.82
C VAL A 320 -13.10 16.67 14.93
N GLU A 321 -13.15 15.89 16.01
CA GLU A 321 -13.98 16.19 17.18
C GLU A 321 -13.59 17.56 17.77
N GLY A 322 -14.58 18.39 18.06
CA GLY A 322 -14.38 19.77 18.50
C GLY A 322 -14.41 20.82 17.38
N ILE A 323 -14.60 20.41 16.10
CA ILE A 323 -14.85 21.33 14.99
C ILE A 323 -16.33 21.28 14.60
N ILE A 324 -17.00 22.42 14.64
CA ILE A 324 -18.42 22.57 14.33
C ILE A 324 -18.63 22.85 12.85
N ASP A 325 -17.83 23.76 12.27
CA ASP A 325 -18.01 24.19 10.88
C ASP A 325 -16.70 24.68 10.25
N VAL A 326 -16.62 24.55 8.91
CA VAL A 326 -15.48 24.97 8.09
C VAL A 326 -15.98 25.76 6.89
N GLN A 327 -15.58 27.01 6.75
CA GLN A 327 -16.03 27.94 5.73
C GLN A 327 -14.85 28.66 5.05
N ASN A 328 -15.10 29.26 3.88
CA ASN A 328 -14.16 30.13 3.16
C ASN A 328 -12.76 29.52 3.00
N THR A 329 -12.73 28.24 2.63
CA THR A 329 -11.47 27.51 2.47
C THR A 329 -10.78 27.92 1.19
N ALA A 330 -9.51 28.32 1.31
CA ALA A 330 -8.62 28.62 0.21
C ALA A 330 -7.42 27.69 0.20
N LEU A 331 -7.06 27.19 -0.98
CA LEU A 331 -5.87 26.39 -1.25
C LEU A 331 -4.85 27.27 -1.99
N ASN A 332 -3.65 27.42 -1.42
CA ASN A 332 -2.63 28.32 -1.95
C ASN A 332 -3.15 29.74 -2.25
N GLY A 333 -4.08 30.25 -1.39
CA GLY A 333 -4.69 31.57 -1.49
C GLY A 333 -5.84 31.69 -2.51
N ARG A 334 -6.32 30.59 -3.11
CA ARG A 334 -7.45 30.57 -4.04
C ARG A 334 -8.62 29.75 -3.49
N GLU A 335 -9.83 30.27 -3.61
CA GLU A 335 -11.07 29.58 -3.18
C GLU A 335 -11.59 28.64 -4.29
N GLU A 336 -10.70 27.87 -4.87
CA GLU A 336 -10.99 26.89 -5.93
C GLU A 336 -10.19 25.59 -5.71
N ASN A 337 -10.63 24.50 -6.34
CA ASN A 337 -9.89 23.26 -6.32
C ASN A 337 -8.50 23.44 -6.93
N LEU A 338 -7.48 22.86 -6.31
CA LEU A 338 -6.10 22.97 -6.77
C LEU A 338 -5.76 21.79 -7.68
N LEU A 339 -5.48 22.08 -8.95
CA LEU A 339 -4.96 21.10 -9.90
C LEU A 339 -3.44 21.12 -9.84
N LEU A 340 -2.82 19.96 -9.54
CA LEU A 340 -1.36 19.81 -9.47
C LEU A 340 -0.78 19.45 -10.84
N ASP A 341 0.52 19.63 -10.98
CA ASP A 341 1.25 19.13 -12.15
C ASP A 341 1.10 17.59 -12.28
N PRO A 342 1.20 17.03 -13.50
CA PRO A 342 1.01 15.59 -13.73
C PRO A 342 1.92 14.69 -12.88
N ASN A 343 3.13 15.17 -12.57
CA ASN A 343 4.14 14.43 -11.80
C ASN A 343 4.26 14.88 -10.35
N ALA A 344 3.32 15.72 -9.87
CA ALA A 344 3.32 16.21 -8.50
C ALA A 344 2.35 15.43 -7.61
N ILE A 345 2.69 15.37 -6.33
CA ILE A 345 1.82 14.93 -5.24
C ILE A 345 1.62 16.07 -4.24
N PRO A 346 0.45 16.17 -3.59
CA PRO A 346 0.23 17.18 -2.58
C PRO A 346 0.99 16.81 -1.29
N VAL A 347 1.64 17.81 -0.71
CA VAL A 347 2.23 17.74 0.62
C VAL A 347 1.62 18.85 1.47
N ARG A 348 1.32 18.54 2.71
CA ARG A 348 0.73 19.52 3.61
C ARG A 348 1.69 20.68 3.88
N GLY A 349 1.23 21.88 3.55
CA GLY A 349 1.84 23.13 3.93
C GLY A 349 1.29 23.62 5.28
N VAL A 350 1.29 24.94 5.45
CA VAL A 350 0.73 25.57 6.66
C VAL A 350 -0.78 25.52 6.62
N ILE A 351 -1.42 25.17 7.75
CA ILE A 351 -2.86 25.27 7.95
C ILE A 351 -3.14 26.49 8.82
N LEU A 352 -3.88 27.44 8.30
CA LEU A 352 -4.25 28.67 8.99
C LEU A 352 -5.76 28.68 9.30
N CYS A 353 -6.07 28.75 10.59
CA CYS A 353 -7.42 29.05 11.07
C CYS A 353 -7.64 30.55 11.03
N LYS A 354 -8.52 31.03 10.13
CA LYS A 354 -9.01 32.40 10.14
C LYS A 354 -10.16 32.52 11.14
N GLN A 355 -10.13 33.52 11.97
CA GLN A 355 -11.21 33.82 12.93
C GLN A 355 -12.36 34.53 12.24
#